data_bb8ce78c2f4e59a9a6c906d87e0e4cc0
#
_entry.id   bb8ce78c2f4e59a9a6c906d87e0e4cc0
#
_cell.length_a   1.000
_cell.length_b   1.000
_cell.length_c   1.000
_cell.angle_alpha   90.00
_cell.angle_beta   90.00
_cell.angle_gamma   90.00
#
_symmetry.space_group_name_H-M   'P 1'
#
loop_
_entity.id
_entity.type
_entity.pdbx_description
1 polymer ?
#
loop_
_entity_poly.entity_id
_entity_poly.type
_entity_poly.pdbx_seq_one_letter_code
_entity_poly.pdbx_strand_id
1 'polypeptide(L)'
;MDTRDILDILDLTLLDHDASEADLRRICDRANEHGPAAVCVFSEHVELVRGMLDDGISVAAVAGGFPVGGDDATSIRESIEDAVRSGADEIDCVLEPRDSDDFPGEQDLSLLEAMRQASSGRTLKVIIETPLLGEHAIRAVTRMVLATGADFVKSCTGMRGGCSDEDARLLSFEVKRHSVTMGEERGVKLSGGIRVREDVERLIEIVDSNEADISGPSRLRIGASSLLDDILR
;
A
#
# COMPACT_ATOMS: atom_id res chain seq x y z
N MET A 1 -12.97 -14.08 -11.35
CA MET A 1 -12.53 -14.17 -9.92
C MET A 1 -13.75 -14.10 -9.04
N ASP A 2 -13.80 -14.82 -7.93
CA ASP A 2 -14.94 -14.72 -7.04
C ASP A 2 -14.82 -13.47 -6.10
N THR A 3 -15.94 -13.08 -5.48
CA THR A 3 -15.96 -11.91 -4.60
C THR A 3 -15.06 -12.10 -3.38
N ARG A 4 -14.97 -13.32 -2.85
CA ARG A 4 -14.11 -13.62 -1.69
C ARG A 4 -12.63 -13.42 -2.02
N ASP A 5 -12.19 -13.86 -3.20
CA ASP A 5 -10.80 -13.69 -3.65
C ASP A 5 -10.39 -12.21 -3.67
N ILE A 6 -11.32 -11.33 -4.11
CA ILE A 6 -11.06 -9.87 -4.15
C ILE A 6 -11.04 -9.30 -2.73
N LEU A 7 -11.97 -9.70 -1.86
CA LEU A 7 -12.02 -9.23 -0.47
C LEU A 7 -10.75 -9.60 0.29
N ASP A 8 -10.23 -10.80 0.08
CA ASP A 8 -9.03 -11.30 0.75
C ASP A 8 -7.77 -10.45 0.47
N ILE A 9 -7.76 -9.69 -0.62
CA ILE A 9 -6.65 -8.80 -1.00
C ILE A 9 -7.01 -7.31 -0.95
N LEU A 10 -8.23 -6.96 -0.52
CA LEU A 10 -8.71 -5.58 -0.50
C LEU A 10 -8.25 -4.84 0.75
N ASP A 11 -7.56 -3.72 0.58
CA ASP A 11 -7.41 -2.68 1.58
C ASP A 11 -8.55 -1.66 1.36
N LEU A 12 -9.65 -1.82 2.11
CA LEU A 12 -10.81 -0.93 2.05
C LEU A 12 -10.42 0.44 2.62
N THR A 13 -10.46 1.49 1.79
CA THR A 13 -9.75 2.73 2.06
C THR A 13 -10.69 3.90 2.31
N LEU A 14 -10.46 4.63 3.42
CA LEU A 14 -11.09 5.92 3.74
C LEU A 14 -10.00 6.93 4.13
N LEU A 15 -9.58 7.75 3.17
CA LEU A 15 -8.56 8.80 3.37
C LEU A 15 -9.21 10.17 3.23
N ASP A 16 -9.92 10.55 4.27
CA ASP A 16 -10.55 11.85 4.44
C ASP A 16 -10.20 12.35 5.86
N HIS A 17 -9.48 13.46 5.96
CA HIS A 17 -9.13 14.08 7.25
C HIS A 17 -10.35 14.58 8.01
N ASP A 18 -11.42 14.96 7.28
CA ASP A 18 -12.67 15.45 7.86
C ASP A 18 -13.68 14.31 8.12
N ALA A 19 -13.25 13.04 8.01
CA ALA A 19 -14.11 11.89 8.25
C ALA A 19 -14.69 11.94 9.67
N SER A 20 -16.02 11.94 9.75
CA SER A 20 -16.71 11.90 11.03
C SER A 20 -16.60 10.51 11.68
N GLU A 21 -16.84 10.42 12.99
CA GLU A 21 -16.94 9.12 13.67
C GLU A 21 -18.00 8.22 13.01
N ALA A 22 -19.08 8.80 12.47
CA ALA A 22 -20.11 8.05 11.76
C ALA A 22 -19.59 7.47 10.43
N ASP A 23 -18.68 8.16 9.74
CA ASP A 23 -18.06 7.65 8.51
C ASP A 23 -17.08 6.51 8.83
N LEU A 24 -16.29 6.67 9.89
CA LEU A 24 -15.37 5.64 10.38
C LEU A 24 -16.14 4.41 10.87
N ARG A 25 -17.22 4.58 11.58
CA ARG A 25 -18.10 3.46 12.00
C ARG A 25 -18.67 2.73 10.80
N ARG A 26 -19.17 3.44 9.81
CA ARG A 26 -19.75 2.85 8.59
C ARG A 26 -18.75 2.00 7.82
N ILE A 27 -17.49 2.46 7.67
CA ILE A 27 -16.48 1.64 6.98
C ILE A 27 -16.10 0.41 7.82
N CYS A 28 -16.04 0.53 9.16
CA CYS A 28 -15.76 -0.61 10.05
C CYS A 28 -16.89 -1.63 10.02
N ASP A 29 -18.16 -1.19 10.07
CA ASP A 29 -19.33 -2.08 9.99
C ASP A 29 -19.30 -2.88 8.68
N ARG A 30 -19.00 -2.22 7.56
CA ARG A 30 -18.87 -2.89 6.25
C ARG A 30 -17.68 -3.86 6.22
N ALA A 31 -16.56 -3.46 6.82
CA ALA A 31 -15.39 -4.32 6.90
C ALA A 31 -15.69 -5.58 7.75
N ASN A 32 -16.34 -5.43 8.89
CA ASN A 32 -16.74 -6.57 9.76
C ASN A 32 -17.74 -7.50 9.06
N GLU A 33 -18.65 -6.96 8.23
CA GLU A 33 -19.62 -7.76 7.47
C GLU A 33 -18.97 -8.57 6.35
N HIS A 34 -17.96 -8.01 5.66
CA HIS A 34 -17.43 -8.60 4.43
C HIS A 34 -16.01 -9.16 4.55
N GLY A 35 -15.26 -8.79 5.59
CA GLY A 35 -13.91 -9.30 5.89
C GLY A 35 -12.86 -8.99 4.83
N PRO A 36 -12.59 -7.72 4.48
CA PRO A 36 -11.45 -7.36 3.63
C PRO A 36 -10.13 -7.65 4.35
N ALA A 37 -9.00 -7.63 3.62
CA ALA A 37 -7.67 -7.80 4.20
C ALA A 37 -7.35 -6.72 5.24
N ALA A 38 -7.69 -5.47 4.94
CA ALA A 38 -7.44 -4.34 5.83
C ALA A 38 -8.45 -3.20 5.65
N VAL A 39 -8.57 -2.35 6.66
CA VAL A 39 -9.12 -0.99 6.56
C VAL A 39 -7.97 -0.01 6.60
N CYS A 40 -7.88 0.86 5.58
CA CYS A 40 -6.79 1.83 5.44
C CYS A 40 -7.30 3.25 5.72
N VAL A 41 -6.70 3.92 6.71
CA VAL A 41 -7.13 5.23 7.20
C VAL A 41 -5.92 6.14 7.48
N PHE A 42 -6.18 7.42 7.76
CA PHE A 42 -5.18 8.32 8.33
C PHE A 42 -4.78 7.91 9.76
N SER A 43 -3.55 8.25 10.16
CA SER A 43 -2.98 7.85 11.47
C SER A 43 -3.83 8.30 12.65
N GLU A 44 -4.46 9.48 12.57
CA GLU A 44 -5.34 10.02 13.62
C GLU A 44 -6.62 9.20 13.86
N HIS A 45 -7.01 8.36 12.90
CA HIS A 45 -8.21 7.52 13.00
C HIS A 45 -7.93 6.09 13.47
N VAL A 46 -6.65 5.70 13.56
CA VAL A 46 -6.23 4.32 13.83
C VAL A 46 -6.81 3.77 15.13
N GLU A 47 -6.67 4.49 16.24
CA GLU A 47 -7.14 4.04 17.56
C GLU A 47 -8.64 3.78 17.57
N LEU A 48 -9.42 4.68 16.97
CA LEU A 48 -10.87 4.56 16.88
C LEU A 48 -11.27 3.39 15.99
N VAL A 49 -10.65 3.26 14.81
CA VAL A 49 -10.91 2.18 13.85
C VAL A 49 -10.54 0.81 14.46
N ARG A 50 -9.37 0.71 15.12
CA ARG A 50 -8.97 -0.53 15.78
C ARG A 50 -9.97 -1.01 16.84
N GLY A 51 -10.55 -0.05 17.58
CA GLY A 51 -11.58 -0.35 18.58
C GLY A 51 -12.94 -0.80 18.01
N MET A 52 -13.17 -0.65 16.70
CA MET A 52 -14.41 -1.00 16.01
C MET A 52 -14.30 -2.23 15.11
N LEU A 53 -13.08 -2.63 14.72
CA LEU A 53 -12.86 -3.76 13.80
C LEU A 53 -12.80 -5.08 14.55
N ASP A 54 -13.35 -6.12 13.93
CA ASP A 54 -13.22 -7.49 14.37
C ASP A 54 -11.76 -7.99 14.26
N ASP A 55 -11.43 -8.99 15.08
CA ASP A 55 -10.17 -9.70 14.98
C ASP A 55 -10.00 -10.34 13.58
N GLY A 56 -8.82 -10.20 13.01
CA GLY A 56 -8.50 -10.75 11.68
C GLY A 56 -8.56 -9.75 10.54
N ILE A 57 -9.12 -8.53 10.75
CA ILE A 57 -9.03 -7.42 9.79
C ILE A 57 -7.92 -6.48 10.24
N SER A 58 -6.92 -6.27 9.40
CA SER A 58 -5.80 -5.37 9.71
C SER A 58 -6.21 -3.90 9.66
N VAL A 59 -5.63 -3.06 10.52
CA VAL A 59 -5.66 -1.61 10.38
C VAL A 59 -4.39 -1.15 9.68
N ALA A 60 -4.53 -0.62 8.47
CA ALA A 60 -3.46 0.01 7.74
C ALA A 60 -3.51 1.53 7.95
N ALA A 61 -2.39 2.13 8.35
CA ALA A 61 -2.27 3.57 8.52
C ALA A 61 -1.41 4.19 7.42
N VAL A 62 -1.88 5.29 6.81
CA VAL A 62 -0.97 6.15 6.04
C VAL A 62 -0.20 7.04 7.00
N ALA A 63 1.13 7.11 6.86
CA ALA A 63 2.02 7.82 7.76
C ALA A 63 3.23 8.44 7.01
N GLY A 64 4.13 9.10 7.74
CA GLY A 64 5.38 9.60 7.18
C GLY A 64 5.21 10.74 6.18
N GLY A 65 4.23 11.63 6.41
CA GLY A 65 4.00 12.81 5.57
C GLY A 65 3.01 12.61 4.42
N PHE A 66 2.31 11.46 4.36
CA PHE A 66 1.28 11.21 3.35
C PHE A 66 0.31 12.40 3.19
N PRO A 67 -0.12 12.78 1.95
CA PRO A 67 0.11 12.12 0.65
C PRO A 67 1.39 12.54 -0.08
N VAL A 68 2.11 13.50 0.43
CA VAL A 68 3.44 13.89 -0.06
C VAL A 68 4.45 13.26 0.89
N GLY A 69 5.51 12.65 0.40
CA GLY A 69 6.53 12.05 1.25
C GLY A 69 7.29 13.11 2.06
N GLY A 70 7.75 12.74 3.25
CA GLY A 70 8.65 13.58 4.03
C GLY A 70 10.09 13.49 3.51
N ASP A 71 10.90 14.51 3.80
CA ASP A 71 12.34 14.58 3.51
C ASP A 71 13.23 14.47 4.76
N ASP A 72 12.60 14.41 5.94
CA ASP A 72 13.27 14.27 7.25
C ASP A 72 12.99 12.90 7.88
N ALA A 73 14.03 12.10 8.02
CA ALA A 73 13.97 10.75 8.59
C ALA A 73 13.43 10.73 10.04
N THR A 74 13.66 11.79 10.82
CA THR A 74 13.18 11.87 12.20
C THR A 74 11.67 12.03 12.25
N SER A 75 11.15 12.98 11.48
CA SER A 75 9.69 13.22 11.39
C SER A 75 8.95 12.00 10.83
N ILE A 76 9.51 11.33 9.82
CA ILE A 76 8.95 10.09 9.27
C ILE A 76 8.88 9.01 10.36
N ARG A 77 9.97 8.83 11.11
CA ARG A 77 10.04 7.83 12.21
C ARG A 77 8.99 8.11 13.27
N GLU A 78 8.92 9.34 13.78
CA GLU A 78 7.95 9.75 14.81
C GLU A 78 6.51 9.49 14.34
N SER A 79 6.16 9.88 13.11
CA SER A 79 4.84 9.65 12.54
C SER A 79 4.47 8.16 12.45
N ILE A 80 5.42 7.30 12.05
CA ILE A 80 5.19 5.86 11.97
C ILE A 80 5.04 5.25 13.36
N GLU A 81 5.91 5.62 14.31
CA GLU A 81 5.85 5.13 15.69
C GLU A 81 4.55 5.53 16.38
N ASP A 82 4.02 6.73 16.08
CA ASP A 82 2.71 7.18 16.57
C ASP A 82 1.58 6.31 16.02
N ALA A 83 1.56 6.04 14.72
CA ALA A 83 0.59 5.15 14.10
C ALA A 83 0.64 3.73 14.69
N VAL A 84 1.85 3.19 14.89
CA VAL A 84 2.04 1.88 15.52
C VAL A 84 1.55 1.87 16.97
N ARG A 85 1.83 2.91 17.75
CA ARG A 85 1.32 3.05 19.13
C ARG A 85 -0.19 3.15 19.20
N SER A 86 -0.81 3.77 18.21
CA SER A 86 -2.28 3.84 18.07
C SER A 86 -2.93 2.52 17.67
N GLY A 87 -2.15 1.50 17.32
CA GLY A 87 -2.63 0.15 17.02
C GLY A 87 -2.66 -0.22 15.53
N ALA A 88 -1.92 0.48 14.68
CA ALA A 88 -1.77 0.07 13.27
C ALA A 88 -1.03 -1.27 13.16
N ASP A 89 -1.56 -2.17 12.34
CA ASP A 89 -0.94 -3.45 11.98
C ASP A 89 -0.04 -3.31 10.75
N GLU A 90 -0.38 -2.36 9.88
CA GLU A 90 0.27 -2.12 8.60
C GLU A 90 0.50 -0.62 8.40
N ILE A 91 1.61 -0.25 7.77
CA ILE A 91 2.01 1.14 7.54
C ILE A 91 2.21 1.37 6.04
N ASP A 92 1.50 2.35 5.48
CA ASP A 92 1.66 2.81 4.11
C ASP A 92 2.39 4.17 4.13
N CYS A 93 3.64 4.23 3.66
CA CYS A 93 4.44 5.47 3.61
C CYS A 93 4.78 5.86 2.18
N VAL A 94 4.87 7.16 1.90
CA VAL A 94 5.29 7.68 0.60
C VAL A 94 6.80 7.93 0.60
N LEU A 95 7.50 7.35 -0.37
CA LEU A 95 8.80 7.83 -0.80
C LEU A 95 8.58 8.83 -1.92
N GLU A 96 8.77 10.12 -1.64
CA GLU A 96 8.48 11.19 -2.59
C GLU A 96 9.38 11.12 -3.82
N PRO A 97 8.82 11.03 -5.04
CA PRO A 97 9.61 11.15 -6.26
C PRO A 97 10.32 12.50 -6.36
N ARG A 98 11.56 12.48 -6.76
CA ARG A 98 12.35 13.70 -7.04
C ARG A 98 12.77 13.75 -8.49
N ASP A 99 12.66 14.91 -9.11
CA ASP A 99 13.20 15.17 -10.44
C ASP A 99 14.71 15.45 -10.32
N SER A 100 15.48 14.38 -10.22
CA SER A 100 16.93 14.42 -9.99
C SER A 100 17.59 13.21 -10.64
N ASP A 101 18.74 13.41 -11.25
CA ASP A 101 19.53 12.36 -11.89
C ASP A 101 20.01 11.28 -10.88
N ASP A 102 20.02 11.60 -9.58
CA ASP A 102 20.38 10.69 -8.49
C ASP A 102 19.17 10.03 -7.80
N PHE A 103 17.95 10.13 -8.36
CA PHE A 103 16.77 9.45 -7.82
C PHE A 103 16.61 8.03 -8.41
N PRO A 104 16.42 6.98 -7.54
CA PRO A 104 16.60 7.00 -6.10
C PRO A 104 18.09 7.00 -5.72
N GLY A 105 18.47 7.77 -4.70
CA GLY A 105 19.82 7.94 -4.22
C GLY A 105 20.02 7.65 -2.73
N GLU A 106 21.14 8.13 -2.17
CA GLU A 106 21.54 7.88 -0.78
C GLU A 106 20.52 8.45 0.23
N GLN A 107 19.93 9.61 -0.06
CA GLN A 107 18.89 10.19 0.78
C GLN A 107 17.67 9.29 0.84
N ASP A 108 17.22 8.76 -0.30
CA ASP A 108 16.04 7.88 -0.36
C ASP A 108 16.29 6.57 0.37
N LEU A 109 17.49 6.02 0.28
CA LEU A 109 17.89 4.85 1.06
C LEU A 109 17.78 5.13 2.57
N SER A 110 18.27 6.28 3.04
CA SER A 110 18.20 6.67 4.44
C SER A 110 16.76 6.82 4.94
N LEU A 111 15.85 7.39 4.11
CA LEU A 111 14.42 7.49 4.44
C LEU A 111 13.76 6.11 4.51
N LEU A 112 14.05 5.21 3.57
CA LEU A 112 13.53 3.84 3.56
C LEU A 112 14.00 3.03 4.77
N GLU A 113 15.27 3.18 5.17
CA GLU A 113 15.79 2.56 6.38
C GLU A 113 15.07 3.08 7.64
N ALA A 114 14.81 4.38 7.71
CA ALA A 114 14.03 4.98 8.79
C ALA A 114 12.60 4.44 8.84
N MET A 115 11.92 4.33 7.69
CA MET A 115 10.58 3.73 7.56
C MET A 115 10.57 2.29 8.06
N ARG A 116 11.53 1.46 7.62
CA ARG A 116 11.61 0.06 8.04
C ARG A 116 11.89 -0.11 9.53
N GLN A 117 12.79 0.69 10.09
CA GLN A 117 13.12 0.63 11.51
C GLN A 117 11.93 1.02 12.38
N ALA A 118 11.23 2.11 12.05
CA ALA A 118 10.09 2.61 12.80
C ALA A 118 8.87 1.67 12.72
N SER A 119 8.69 0.97 11.59
CA SER A 119 7.61 0.00 11.39
C SER A 119 8.00 -1.44 11.77
N SER A 120 9.04 -1.62 12.59
CA SER A 120 9.53 -2.96 12.97
C SER A 120 8.41 -3.82 13.57
N GLY A 121 8.28 -5.05 13.06
CA GLY A 121 7.22 -5.99 13.45
C GLY A 121 5.84 -5.68 12.83
N ARG A 122 5.75 -4.69 11.93
CA ARG A 122 4.54 -4.36 11.16
C ARG A 122 4.79 -4.51 9.67
N THR A 123 3.73 -4.73 8.92
CA THR A 123 3.78 -4.74 7.45
C THR A 123 4.06 -3.32 6.95
N LEU A 124 5.15 -3.14 6.23
CA LEU A 124 5.51 -1.87 5.59
C LEU A 124 5.21 -1.91 4.10
N LYS A 125 4.41 -0.96 3.62
CA LYS A 125 4.11 -0.76 2.21
C LYS A 125 4.62 0.61 1.78
N VAL A 126 5.58 0.64 0.86
CA VAL A 126 6.16 1.90 0.38
C VAL A 126 5.52 2.31 -0.93
N ILE A 127 4.92 3.50 -0.93
CA ILE A 127 4.29 4.14 -2.09
C ILE A 127 5.38 4.87 -2.87
N ILE A 128 5.51 4.59 -4.15
CA ILE A 128 6.53 5.21 -5.01
C ILE A 128 5.98 6.22 -6.01
N GLU A 129 4.65 6.43 -6.03
CA GLU A 129 3.93 7.38 -6.88
C GLU A 129 4.24 7.21 -8.37
N THR A 130 3.97 6.02 -8.89
CA THR A 130 4.25 5.63 -10.28
C THR A 130 3.78 6.63 -11.34
N PRO A 131 2.63 7.34 -11.19
CA PRO A 131 2.19 8.33 -12.19
C PRO A 131 3.16 9.49 -12.43
N LEU A 132 4.10 9.71 -11.50
CA LEU A 132 5.11 10.77 -11.59
C LEU A 132 6.47 10.27 -12.08
N LEU A 133 6.60 8.98 -12.39
CA LEU A 133 7.88 8.34 -12.69
C LEU A 133 7.88 7.73 -14.10
N GLY A 134 9.02 7.79 -14.76
CA GLY A 134 9.26 6.99 -15.96
C GLY A 134 9.67 5.55 -15.62
N GLU A 135 9.55 4.63 -16.59
CA GLU A 135 9.86 3.20 -16.41
C GLU A 135 11.18 2.92 -15.69
N HIS A 136 12.26 3.64 -16.09
CA HIS A 136 13.57 3.43 -15.50
C HIS A 136 13.60 3.74 -14.00
N ALA A 137 12.98 4.85 -13.59
CA ALA A 137 12.88 5.26 -12.20
C ALA A 137 11.98 4.32 -11.41
N ILE A 138 10.83 3.89 -11.97
CA ILE A 138 9.95 2.88 -11.34
C ILE A 138 10.74 1.61 -10.99
N ARG A 139 11.51 1.08 -11.95
CA ARG A 139 12.33 -0.13 -11.72
C ARG A 139 13.41 0.10 -10.66
N ALA A 140 14.12 1.22 -10.73
CA ALA A 140 15.22 1.53 -9.82
C ALA A 140 14.73 1.70 -8.37
N VAL A 141 13.67 2.50 -8.17
CA VAL A 141 13.11 2.76 -6.84
C VAL A 141 12.43 1.52 -6.26
N THR A 142 11.74 0.72 -7.09
CA THR A 142 11.16 -0.56 -6.65
C THR A 142 12.23 -1.49 -6.08
N ARG A 143 13.37 -1.63 -6.77
CA ARG A 143 14.49 -2.46 -6.29
C ARG A 143 15.04 -1.98 -4.96
N MET A 144 15.21 -0.66 -4.80
CA MET A 144 15.69 -0.07 -3.54
C MET A 144 14.69 -0.32 -2.41
N VAL A 145 13.39 -0.08 -2.63
CA VAL A 145 12.31 -0.34 -1.68
C VAL A 145 12.31 -1.79 -1.19
N LEU A 146 12.39 -2.75 -2.12
CA LEU A 146 12.38 -4.17 -1.76
C LEU A 146 13.67 -4.57 -1.02
N ALA A 147 14.82 -4.05 -1.44
CA ALA A 147 16.12 -4.34 -0.83
C ALA A 147 16.25 -3.80 0.61
N THR A 148 15.53 -2.72 0.95
CA THR A 148 15.50 -2.17 2.32
C THR A 148 14.54 -2.90 3.25
N GLY A 149 13.88 -3.96 2.77
CA GLY A 149 13.04 -4.83 3.60
C GLY A 149 11.59 -4.39 3.71
N ALA A 150 11.10 -3.50 2.84
CA ALA A 150 9.68 -3.26 2.73
C ALA A 150 8.94 -4.54 2.33
N ASP A 151 7.81 -4.80 2.95
CA ASP A 151 7.00 -6.00 2.66
C ASP A 151 6.27 -5.85 1.32
N PHE A 152 5.88 -4.62 0.99
CA PHE A 152 5.23 -4.30 -0.29
C PHE A 152 5.83 -3.04 -0.93
N VAL A 153 5.93 -3.05 -2.25
CA VAL A 153 5.94 -1.82 -3.03
C VAL A 153 4.50 -1.48 -3.43
N LYS A 154 4.09 -0.20 -3.27
CA LYS A 154 2.75 0.28 -3.63
C LYS A 154 2.85 1.28 -4.78
N SER A 155 1.95 1.16 -5.76
CA SER A 155 1.97 1.98 -6.98
C SER A 155 1.85 3.48 -6.69
N CYS A 156 0.74 3.92 -6.10
CA CYS A 156 0.52 5.35 -5.87
C CYS A 156 -0.43 5.61 -4.68
N THR A 157 -0.54 6.89 -4.32
CA THR A 157 -1.52 7.36 -3.31
C THR A 157 -2.95 7.34 -3.84
N GLY A 158 -3.13 7.44 -5.17
CA GLY A 158 -4.42 7.68 -5.81
C GLY A 158 -4.84 9.16 -5.81
N MET A 159 -4.04 10.05 -5.25
CA MET A 159 -4.32 11.49 -5.19
C MET A 159 -3.65 12.28 -6.31
N ARG A 160 -2.56 11.74 -6.89
CA ARG A 160 -1.79 12.37 -7.97
C ARG A 160 -1.80 11.59 -9.28
N GLY A 161 -2.72 10.65 -9.41
CA GLY A 161 -2.90 9.77 -10.54
C GLY A 161 -3.36 8.38 -10.13
N GLY A 162 -3.50 7.48 -11.11
CA GLY A 162 -3.92 6.09 -10.90
C GLY A 162 -2.87 5.10 -11.37
N CYS A 163 -2.98 3.85 -10.92
CA CYS A 163 -2.16 2.75 -11.37
C CYS A 163 -2.52 2.37 -12.82
N SER A 164 -1.55 2.44 -13.72
CA SER A 164 -1.70 1.95 -15.09
C SER A 164 -1.41 0.45 -15.20
N ASP A 165 -1.79 -0.15 -16.32
CA ASP A 165 -1.45 -1.53 -16.65
C ASP A 165 0.07 -1.74 -16.70
N GLU A 166 0.78 -0.75 -17.22
CA GLU A 166 2.23 -0.76 -17.29
C GLU A 166 2.86 -0.72 -15.90
N ASP A 167 2.33 0.10 -14.98
CA ASP A 167 2.80 0.14 -13.59
C ASP A 167 2.66 -1.23 -12.92
N ALA A 168 1.47 -1.85 -13.06
CA ALA A 168 1.24 -3.18 -12.50
C ALA A 168 2.24 -4.21 -13.05
N ARG A 169 2.52 -4.16 -14.37
CA ARG A 169 3.48 -5.03 -15.04
C ARG A 169 4.90 -4.80 -14.53
N LEU A 170 5.34 -3.55 -14.40
CA LEU A 170 6.69 -3.21 -13.96
C LEU A 170 6.92 -3.61 -12.50
N LEU A 171 5.98 -3.27 -11.61
CA LEU A 171 6.08 -3.56 -10.18
C LEU A 171 6.09 -5.07 -9.92
N SER A 172 5.16 -5.81 -10.51
CA SER A 172 5.09 -7.28 -10.32
C SER A 172 6.33 -7.98 -10.88
N PHE A 173 6.86 -7.52 -12.01
CA PHE A 173 8.13 -8.04 -12.55
C PHE A 173 9.31 -7.84 -11.59
N GLU A 174 9.47 -6.66 -11.01
CA GLU A 174 10.57 -6.39 -10.07
C GLU A 174 10.39 -7.13 -8.74
N VAL A 175 9.15 -7.29 -8.25
CA VAL A 175 8.84 -8.10 -7.07
C VAL A 175 9.21 -9.57 -7.30
N LYS A 176 8.80 -10.16 -8.44
CA LYS A 176 9.20 -11.51 -8.81
C LYS A 176 10.72 -11.65 -8.90
N ARG A 177 11.36 -10.72 -9.62
CA ARG A 177 12.82 -10.73 -9.77
C ARG A 177 13.53 -10.70 -8.42
N HIS A 178 13.06 -9.86 -7.47
CA HIS A 178 13.57 -9.81 -6.11
C HIS A 178 13.44 -11.16 -5.41
N SER A 179 12.25 -11.77 -5.45
CA SER A 179 11.98 -13.07 -4.81
C SER A 179 12.90 -14.17 -5.35
N VAL A 180 13.09 -14.23 -6.67
CA VAL A 180 13.99 -15.22 -7.30
C VAL A 180 15.47 -14.98 -6.96
N THR A 181 15.89 -13.71 -6.89
CA THR A 181 17.31 -13.36 -6.71
C THR A 181 17.74 -13.44 -5.24
N MET A 182 16.87 -12.98 -4.33
CA MET A 182 17.17 -12.84 -2.91
C MET A 182 16.63 -14.00 -2.07
N GLY A 183 15.70 -14.80 -2.61
CA GLY A 183 14.99 -15.83 -1.86
C GLY A 183 14.02 -15.28 -0.82
N GLU A 184 13.59 -14.03 -0.98
CA GLU A 184 12.68 -13.32 -0.07
C GLU A 184 11.37 -13.02 -0.76
N GLU A 185 10.26 -13.45 -0.18
CA GLU A 185 8.94 -13.11 -0.70
C GLU A 185 8.56 -11.68 -0.31
N ARG A 186 8.27 -10.86 -1.33
CA ARG A 186 7.76 -9.50 -1.19
C ARG A 186 6.47 -9.36 -1.97
N GLY A 187 5.70 -8.31 -1.67
CA GLY A 187 4.40 -8.07 -2.28
C GLY A 187 4.33 -6.83 -3.16
N VAL A 188 3.25 -6.75 -3.92
CA VAL A 188 2.84 -5.55 -4.64
C VAL A 188 1.45 -5.11 -4.17
N LYS A 189 1.26 -3.81 -3.93
CA LYS A 189 -0.05 -3.20 -3.71
C LYS A 189 -0.36 -2.27 -4.87
N LEU A 190 -1.46 -2.53 -5.55
CA LEU A 190 -1.95 -1.69 -6.64
C LEU A 190 -3.07 -0.80 -6.12
N SER A 191 -3.01 0.49 -6.39
CA SER A 191 -3.97 1.48 -5.89
C SER A 191 -4.05 2.70 -6.81
N GLY A 192 -5.16 3.44 -6.71
CA GLY A 192 -5.44 4.61 -7.53
C GLY A 192 -6.23 4.29 -8.78
N GLY A 193 -7.46 4.78 -8.84
CA GLY A 193 -8.36 4.62 -9.98
C GLY A 193 -9.10 3.29 -10.07
N ILE A 194 -8.89 2.36 -9.14
CA ILE A 194 -9.54 1.03 -9.12
C ILE A 194 -10.91 1.16 -8.48
N ARG A 195 -11.98 0.94 -9.25
CA ARG A 195 -13.35 1.23 -8.82
C ARG A 195 -14.34 0.08 -9.03
N VAL A 196 -14.08 -0.78 -10.00
CA VAL A 196 -14.97 -1.87 -10.40
C VAL A 196 -14.21 -3.20 -10.45
N ARG A 197 -14.96 -4.30 -10.42
CA ARG A 197 -14.42 -5.66 -10.48
C ARG A 197 -13.48 -5.87 -11.68
N GLU A 198 -13.87 -5.35 -12.83
CA GLU A 198 -13.11 -5.48 -14.07
C GLU A 198 -11.72 -4.84 -13.99
N ASP A 199 -11.57 -3.74 -13.21
CA ASP A 199 -10.25 -3.14 -12.96
C ASP A 199 -9.35 -4.12 -12.20
N VAL A 200 -9.90 -4.77 -11.17
CA VAL A 200 -9.15 -5.74 -10.36
C VAL A 200 -8.76 -6.95 -11.19
N GLU A 201 -9.70 -7.56 -11.90
CA GLU A 201 -9.46 -8.76 -12.72
C GLU A 201 -8.39 -8.49 -13.78
N ARG A 202 -8.48 -7.35 -14.47
CA ARG A 202 -7.46 -6.91 -15.45
C ARG A 202 -6.08 -6.74 -14.83
N LEU A 203 -5.97 -6.09 -13.67
CA LEU A 203 -4.69 -5.88 -13.01
C LEU A 203 -4.08 -7.19 -12.50
N ILE A 204 -4.90 -8.12 -12.01
CA ILE A 204 -4.43 -9.44 -11.57
C ILE A 204 -3.96 -10.27 -12.76
N GLU A 205 -4.68 -10.26 -13.89
CA GLU A 205 -4.22 -10.91 -15.13
C GLU A 205 -2.84 -10.42 -15.56
N ILE A 206 -2.56 -9.10 -15.39
CA ILE A 206 -1.25 -8.53 -15.70
C ILE A 206 -0.19 -9.03 -14.72
N VAL A 207 -0.48 -9.07 -13.42
CA VAL A 207 0.43 -9.60 -12.40
C VAL A 207 0.75 -11.07 -12.69
N ASP A 208 -0.25 -11.88 -12.98
CA ASP A 208 -0.12 -13.30 -13.28
C ASP A 208 0.67 -13.56 -14.59
N SER A 209 0.55 -12.64 -15.57
CA SER A 209 1.28 -12.76 -16.84
C SER A 209 2.80 -12.73 -16.70
N ASN A 210 3.31 -12.20 -15.59
CA ASN A 210 4.73 -12.24 -15.25
C ASN A 210 5.19 -13.60 -14.70
N GLU A 211 4.37 -14.66 -14.76
CA GLU A 211 4.62 -15.96 -14.13
C GLU A 211 5.00 -15.81 -12.64
N ALA A 212 4.43 -14.82 -12.02
CA ALA A 212 4.73 -14.48 -10.65
C ALA A 212 3.71 -15.20 -9.77
N ASP A 213 4.19 -16.02 -8.85
CA ASP A 213 3.38 -16.53 -7.74
C ASP A 213 3.12 -15.40 -6.72
N ILE A 214 2.58 -14.26 -7.21
CA ILE A 214 2.22 -13.08 -6.42
C ILE A 214 0.71 -13.14 -6.20
N SER A 215 0.30 -13.89 -5.20
CA SER A 215 -1.10 -14.10 -4.87
C SER A 215 -1.37 -14.08 -3.37
N GLY A 216 -2.64 -13.89 -2.99
CA GLY A 216 -3.07 -13.83 -1.60
C GLY A 216 -2.64 -12.56 -0.86
N PRO A 217 -3.20 -12.32 0.34
CA PRO A 217 -3.05 -11.05 1.07
C PRO A 217 -1.64 -10.74 1.55
N SER A 218 -0.76 -11.73 1.62
CA SER A 218 0.64 -11.53 2.01
C SER A 218 1.52 -11.01 0.87
N ARG A 219 1.07 -11.13 -0.40
CA ARG A 219 1.88 -10.76 -1.56
C ARG A 219 1.17 -9.84 -2.56
N LEU A 220 -0.18 -9.82 -2.55
CA LEU A 220 -0.97 -8.97 -3.44
C LEU A 220 -2.00 -8.20 -2.62
N ARG A 221 -2.09 -6.89 -2.83
CA ARG A 221 -3.12 -6.02 -2.26
C ARG A 221 -3.69 -5.07 -3.30
N ILE A 222 -4.96 -4.77 -3.14
CA ILE A 222 -5.68 -3.75 -3.93
C ILE A 222 -6.16 -2.66 -2.97
N GLY A 223 -5.72 -1.42 -3.19
CA GLY A 223 -6.19 -0.28 -2.41
C GLY A 223 -7.33 0.44 -3.14
N ALA A 224 -8.54 0.43 -2.56
CA ALA A 224 -9.69 1.08 -3.16
C ALA A 224 -10.71 1.58 -2.13
N SER A 225 -11.40 2.68 -2.44
CA SER A 225 -12.44 3.28 -1.57
C SER A 225 -13.86 2.88 -1.97
N SER A 226 -14.14 2.73 -3.27
CA SER A 226 -15.50 2.49 -3.79
C SER A 226 -15.73 1.09 -4.37
N LEU A 227 -14.70 0.29 -4.50
CA LEU A 227 -14.74 -1.03 -5.12
C LEU A 227 -15.74 -1.99 -4.45
N LEU A 228 -15.84 -1.91 -3.11
CA LEU A 228 -16.71 -2.81 -2.35
C LEU A 228 -18.17 -2.76 -2.81
N ASP A 229 -18.67 -1.58 -3.20
CA ASP A 229 -20.05 -1.43 -3.68
C ASP A 229 -20.29 -2.14 -5.02
N ASP A 230 -19.26 -2.26 -5.84
CA ASP A 230 -19.35 -2.91 -7.15
C ASP A 230 -19.27 -4.43 -7.04
N ILE A 231 -18.32 -4.95 -6.27
CA ILE A 231 -18.12 -6.40 -6.14
C ILE A 231 -19.22 -7.12 -5.36
N LEU A 232 -20.08 -6.38 -4.62
CA LEU A 232 -21.22 -6.91 -3.88
C LEU A 232 -22.54 -6.91 -4.70
N ARG A 233 -22.56 -6.38 -5.92
CA ARG A 233 -23.72 -6.41 -6.83
C ARG A 233 -23.83 -7.75 -7.55
#